data_026fe3916024dfa91b775cb83d3471d6
#
_entry.id   026fe3916024dfa91b775cb83d3471d6
#
_cell.length_a   1.000
_cell.length_b   1.000
_cell.length_c   1.000
_cell.angle_alpha   90.00
_cell.angle_beta   90.00
_cell.angle_gamma   90.00
#
_symmetry.space_group_name_H-M   'P 1'
#
loop_
_entity.id
_entity.type
_entity.pdbx_description
1 polymer ?
#
loop_
_entity_poly.entity_id
_entity_poly.type
_entity_poly.pdbx_seq_one_letter_code
_entity_poly.pdbx_strand_id
1 'polypeptide(L)'
;MALNYKKSIGLFLLLSSIMSCKDKDVTLNVIDPGHFHASLLQKSSLEGVSYMVNVYAPQGEELEQYLKAIEGYNTREDNPTSWQEQIYVGDDFLSHLPKDSGHDVVMLAGNNRRKSEYILSSVEKCYNVLSDKPMAIDQDGWEKLKTSYDVAEEKELILYDL
;
A
#
# COMPACT_ATOMS: atom_id res chain seq x y z
N MET A 1 43.23 62.91 21.67
CA MET A 1 43.21 61.94 20.56
C MET A 1 42.28 60.81 20.98
N ALA A 2 40.97 60.86 20.59
CA ALA A 2 39.96 59.95 21.05
C ALA A 2 39.62 59.02 19.90
N LEU A 3 39.80 57.71 20.10
CA LEU A 3 39.54 56.65 19.12
C LEU A 3 38.08 56.23 19.25
N ASN A 4 37.26 56.57 18.26
CA ASN A 4 35.87 56.11 18.15
C ASN A 4 35.79 54.66 17.61
N TYR A 5 35.44 53.74 18.47
CA TYR A 5 35.14 52.35 18.09
C TYR A 5 33.65 52.20 17.75
N LYS A 6 33.31 52.09 16.44
CA LYS A 6 31.97 51.76 15.98
C LYS A 6 31.76 50.25 16.11
N LYS A 7 30.93 49.83 17.06
CA LYS A 7 30.42 48.46 17.15
C LYS A 7 29.41 48.21 16.02
N SER A 8 29.81 47.40 15.07
CA SER A 8 28.90 46.86 14.04
C SER A 8 28.14 45.67 14.61
N ILE A 9 26.83 45.83 14.86
CA ILE A 9 25.95 44.74 15.28
C ILE A 9 25.53 44.01 14.02
N GLY A 10 26.18 42.88 13.76
CA GLY A 10 25.75 41.95 12.70
C GLY A 10 24.47 41.25 13.09
N LEU A 11 23.37 41.60 12.43
CA LEU A 11 22.08 40.90 12.54
C LEU A 11 22.21 39.56 11.84
N PHE A 12 22.39 38.48 12.61
CA PHE A 12 22.38 37.11 12.11
C PHE A 12 20.90 36.67 11.92
N LEU A 13 20.38 36.80 10.69
CA LEU A 13 19.10 36.23 10.31
C LEU A 13 19.26 34.69 10.27
N LEU A 14 18.81 34.01 11.32
CA LEU A 14 18.55 32.56 11.26
C LEU A 14 17.38 32.34 10.31
N LEU A 15 17.67 31.96 9.07
CA LEU A 15 16.69 31.30 8.20
C LEU A 15 16.44 29.89 8.78
N SER A 16 15.43 29.74 9.61
CA SER A 16 14.86 28.43 9.93
C SER A 16 14.17 27.91 8.67
N SER A 17 14.86 27.04 7.93
CA SER A 17 14.25 26.23 6.88
C SER A 17 13.20 25.34 7.54
N ILE A 18 11.93 25.69 7.40
CA ILE A 18 10.83 24.78 7.71
C ILE A 18 10.88 23.71 6.62
N MET A 19 11.60 22.61 6.87
CA MET A 19 11.43 21.39 6.11
C MET A 19 10.02 20.91 6.43
N SER A 20 9.06 21.26 5.55
CA SER A 20 7.78 20.58 5.50
C SER A 20 8.10 19.13 5.15
N CYS A 21 8.05 18.22 6.13
CA CYS A 21 7.90 16.79 5.85
C CYS A 21 6.57 16.66 5.09
N LYS A 22 6.63 16.53 3.77
CA LYS A 22 5.50 16.03 3.02
C LYS A 22 5.37 14.57 3.42
N ASP A 23 4.26 14.20 4.02
CA ASP A 23 4.01 12.80 4.34
C ASP A 23 4.16 11.99 3.04
N LYS A 24 4.84 10.84 3.14
CA LYS A 24 5.01 9.94 2.00
C LYS A 24 3.62 9.45 1.60
N ASP A 25 3.30 9.47 0.30
CA ASP A 25 2.07 8.89 -0.21
C ASP A 25 2.01 7.39 0.11
N VAL A 26 0.84 6.89 0.49
CA VAL A 26 0.58 5.47 0.74
C VAL A 26 0.72 4.69 -0.56
N THR A 27 1.47 3.59 -0.55
CA THR A 27 1.59 2.69 -1.70
C THR A 27 0.58 1.54 -1.57
N LEU A 28 -0.19 1.30 -2.63
CA LEU A 28 -1.02 0.11 -2.73
C LEU A 28 -0.18 -1.09 -3.19
N ASN A 29 -0.39 -2.21 -2.54
CA ASN A 29 0.22 -3.49 -2.87
C ASN A 29 -0.92 -4.51 -3.07
N VAL A 30 -1.14 -4.97 -4.30
CA VAL A 30 -2.21 -5.90 -4.65
C VAL A 30 -1.63 -7.30 -4.73
N ILE A 31 -2.20 -8.25 -3.97
CA ILE A 31 -1.73 -9.64 -3.96
C ILE A 31 -2.82 -10.54 -4.56
N ASP A 32 -2.42 -11.33 -5.56
CA ASP A 32 -3.20 -12.38 -6.21
C ASP A 32 -4.64 -11.93 -6.55
N PRO A 33 -4.81 -10.91 -7.42
CA PRO A 33 -6.09 -10.30 -7.73
C PRO A 33 -6.96 -11.24 -8.57
N GLY A 34 -7.86 -12.01 -7.94
CA GLY A 34 -8.76 -12.96 -8.59
C GLY A 34 -10.24 -12.56 -8.59
N HIS A 35 -10.56 -11.37 -8.10
CA HIS A 35 -11.91 -10.83 -8.06
C HIS A 35 -11.92 -9.34 -8.39
N PHE A 36 -13.00 -8.86 -9.03
CA PHE A 36 -13.10 -7.46 -9.49
C PHE A 36 -12.93 -6.42 -8.37
N HIS A 37 -13.17 -6.78 -7.11
CA HIS A 37 -12.92 -5.89 -5.96
C HIS A 37 -11.46 -5.45 -5.86
N ALA A 38 -10.51 -6.26 -6.35
CA ALA A 38 -9.09 -5.89 -6.35
C ALA A 38 -8.82 -4.56 -7.07
N SER A 39 -9.55 -4.30 -8.17
CA SER A 39 -9.40 -3.08 -8.96
C SER A 39 -10.24 -1.90 -8.47
N LEU A 40 -11.21 -2.11 -7.57
CA LEU A 40 -12.16 -1.05 -7.20
C LEU A 40 -11.51 0.13 -6.47
N LEU A 41 -10.47 -0.10 -5.66
CA LEU A 41 -9.73 0.99 -5.02
C LEU A 41 -9.08 1.92 -6.04
N GLN A 42 -8.75 1.40 -7.22
CA GLN A 42 -8.11 2.14 -8.30
C GLN A 42 -9.12 2.74 -9.30
N LYS A 43 -10.42 2.54 -9.07
CA LYS A 43 -11.47 3.13 -9.93
C LYS A 43 -11.41 4.66 -9.97
N SER A 44 -10.87 5.28 -8.94
CA SER A 44 -10.68 6.73 -8.85
C SER A 44 -9.30 7.03 -8.27
N SER A 45 -8.73 8.18 -8.60
CA SER A 45 -7.53 8.67 -7.93
C SER A 45 -7.86 8.99 -6.47
N LEU A 46 -6.96 8.62 -5.57
CA LEU A 46 -7.09 8.84 -4.12
C LEU A 46 -6.01 9.81 -3.66
N GLU A 47 -6.42 10.85 -2.93
CA GLU A 47 -5.48 11.81 -2.36
C GLU A 47 -4.60 11.13 -1.30
N GLY A 48 -3.30 11.39 -1.32
CA GLY A 48 -2.34 10.77 -0.40
C GLY A 48 -1.98 9.32 -0.75
N VAL A 49 -2.43 8.81 -1.91
CA VAL A 49 -2.07 7.48 -2.42
C VAL A 49 -1.20 7.62 -3.67
N SER A 50 -0.09 6.90 -3.68
CA SER A 50 0.81 6.84 -4.83
C SER A 50 0.09 6.30 -6.06
N TYR A 51 0.34 6.89 -7.21
CA TYR A 51 -0.14 6.34 -8.49
C TYR A 51 0.62 5.07 -8.91
N MET A 52 1.78 4.80 -8.29
CA MET A 52 2.52 3.53 -8.47
C MET A 52 1.94 2.46 -7.57
N VAL A 53 1.53 1.33 -8.15
CA VAL A 53 0.93 0.19 -7.45
C VAL A 53 1.79 -1.05 -7.70
N ASN A 54 2.15 -1.75 -6.63
CA ASN A 54 2.84 -3.03 -6.76
C ASN A 54 1.82 -4.17 -6.85
N VAL A 55 2.01 -5.07 -7.82
CA VAL A 55 1.13 -6.23 -8.04
C VAL A 55 1.95 -7.50 -7.92
N TYR A 56 1.56 -8.38 -7.03
CA TYR A 56 2.22 -9.65 -6.74
C TYR A 56 1.24 -10.78 -7.07
N ALA A 57 1.50 -11.55 -8.13
CA ALA A 57 0.54 -12.54 -8.60
C ALA A 57 1.20 -13.71 -9.34
N PRO A 58 0.56 -14.90 -9.36
CA PRO A 58 0.91 -15.90 -10.34
C PRO A 58 0.55 -15.41 -11.74
N GLN A 59 1.16 -15.98 -12.75
CA GLN A 59 0.75 -15.73 -14.13
C GLN A 59 -0.59 -16.41 -14.39
N GLY A 60 -1.55 -15.68 -14.98
CA GLY A 60 -2.86 -16.25 -15.30
C GLY A 60 -3.89 -15.23 -15.74
N GLU A 61 -5.07 -15.75 -16.10
CA GLU A 61 -6.19 -14.98 -16.61
C GLU A 61 -6.69 -13.93 -15.59
N GLU A 62 -6.64 -14.23 -14.30
CA GLU A 62 -7.09 -13.33 -13.23
C GLU A 62 -6.23 -12.06 -13.18
N LEU A 63 -4.90 -12.19 -13.29
CA LEU A 63 -3.99 -11.04 -13.39
C LEU A 63 -4.28 -10.22 -14.65
N GLU A 64 -4.49 -10.88 -15.80
CA GLU A 64 -4.78 -10.19 -17.06
C GLU A 64 -6.11 -9.41 -16.98
N GLN A 65 -7.14 -9.99 -16.37
CA GLN A 65 -8.43 -9.33 -16.16
C GLN A 65 -8.29 -8.11 -15.24
N TYR A 66 -7.52 -8.23 -14.16
CA TYR A 66 -7.22 -7.11 -13.28
C TYR A 66 -6.53 -5.97 -14.02
N LEU A 67 -5.44 -6.25 -14.74
CA LEU A 67 -4.69 -5.23 -15.49
C LEU A 67 -5.56 -4.56 -16.57
N LYS A 68 -6.41 -5.33 -17.24
CA LYS A 68 -7.38 -4.78 -18.20
C LYS A 68 -8.39 -3.85 -17.54
N ALA A 69 -8.83 -4.14 -16.32
CA ALA A 69 -9.71 -3.25 -15.58
C ALA A 69 -9.02 -1.91 -15.27
N ILE A 70 -7.75 -1.94 -14.84
CA ILE A 70 -6.95 -0.74 -14.57
C ILE A 70 -6.74 0.08 -15.83
N GLU A 71 -6.38 -0.55 -16.95
CA GLU A 71 -6.27 0.13 -18.25
C GLU A 71 -7.60 0.81 -18.64
N GLY A 72 -8.74 0.13 -18.39
CA GLY A 72 -10.07 0.70 -18.62
C GLY A 72 -10.33 1.94 -17.75
N TYR A 73 -9.85 1.99 -16.52
CA TYR A 73 -9.96 3.19 -15.68
C TYR A 73 -9.04 4.31 -16.14
N ASN A 74 -7.84 3.99 -16.61
CA ASN A 74 -6.87 4.96 -17.10
C ASN A 74 -7.28 5.59 -18.44
N THR A 75 -8.02 4.86 -19.28
CA THR A 75 -8.34 5.29 -20.68
C THR A 75 -9.77 5.75 -20.90
N ARG A 76 -10.66 5.67 -19.90
CA ARG A 76 -12.05 6.09 -20.03
C ARG A 76 -12.15 7.62 -20.25
N GLU A 77 -13.22 8.06 -20.90
CA GLU A 77 -13.44 9.48 -21.22
C GLU A 77 -13.73 10.32 -19.96
N ASP A 78 -14.56 9.76 -19.03
CA ASP A 78 -14.97 10.45 -17.82
C ASP A 78 -14.06 10.08 -16.64
N ASN A 79 -13.41 11.09 -16.05
CA ASN A 79 -12.54 10.95 -14.88
C ASN A 79 -11.47 9.83 -15.02
N PRO A 80 -10.62 9.88 -16.06
CA PRO A 80 -9.55 8.91 -16.21
C PRO A 80 -8.60 8.94 -15.01
N THR A 81 -8.04 7.79 -14.69
CA THR A 81 -6.97 7.66 -13.70
C THR A 81 -5.60 7.62 -14.37
N SER A 82 -4.53 7.46 -13.58
CA SER A 82 -3.15 7.42 -14.11
C SER A 82 -2.30 6.39 -13.36
N TRP A 83 -2.92 5.26 -12.97
CA TRP A 83 -2.25 4.19 -12.25
C TRP A 83 -1.14 3.56 -13.09
N GLN A 84 -0.06 3.16 -12.44
CA GLN A 84 1.08 2.48 -13.04
C GLN A 84 1.42 1.26 -12.20
N GLU A 85 1.25 0.06 -12.77
CA GLU A 85 1.46 -1.19 -12.08
C GLU A 85 2.91 -1.66 -12.25
N GLN A 86 3.60 -1.89 -11.13
CA GLN A 86 4.84 -2.65 -11.09
C GLN A 86 4.53 -4.10 -10.74
N ILE A 87 4.72 -5.00 -11.70
CA ILE A 87 4.21 -6.37 -11.61
C ILE A 87 5.34 -7.34 -11.27
N TYR A 88 5.12 -8.15 -10.23
CA TYR A 88 5.98 -9.24 -9.79
C TYR A 88 5.24 -10.56 -10.03
N VAL A 89 5.63 -11.28 -11.07
CA VAL A 89 4.96 -12.52 -11.53
C VAL A 89 5.86 -13.73 -11.30
N GLY A 90 5.26 -14.84 -10.85
CA GLY A 90 5.92 -16.13 -10.66
C GLY A 90 5.30 -16.93 -9.54
N ASP A 91 5.73 -18.16 -9.36
CA ASP A 91 5.25 -19.01 -8.26
C ASP A 91 5.72 -18.48 -6.89
N ASP A 92 6.79 -17.72 -6.88
CA ASP A 92 7.42 -17.11 -5.71
C ASP A 92 7.07 -15.63 -5.51
N PHE A 93 6.05 -15.12 -6.19
CA PHE A 93 5.67 -13.69 -6.20
C PHE A 93 5.60 -13.08 -4.80
N LEU A 94 5.11 -13.82 -3.80
CA LEU A 94 4.98 -13.34 -2.42
C LEU A 94 6.34 -13.08 -1.74
N SER A 95 7.41 -13.74 -2.22
CA SER A 95 8.77 -13.51 -1.72
C SER A 95 9.29 -12.11 -2.07
N HIS A 96 8.76 -11.50 -3.13
CA HIS A 96 9.11 -10.16 -3.57
C HIS A 96 8.45 -9.06 -2.75
N LEU A 97 7.44 -9.37 -1.92
CA LEU A 97 6.83 -8.40 -1.02
C LEU A 97 7.84 -8.03 0.09
N PRO A 98 8.37 -6.79 0.12
CA PRO A 98 9.35 -6.38 1.12
C PRO A 98 8.70 -6.27 2.52
N LYS A 99 9.51 -5.97 3.53
CA LYS A 99 8.99 -5.55 4.83
C LYS A 99 8.63 -4.06 4.78
N ASP A 100 7.45 -3.71 5.30
CA ASP A 100 7.00 -2.32 5.45
C ASP A 100 7.21 -1.78 6.87
N SER A 101 6.81 -0.54 7.09
CA SER A 101 6.87 0.19 8.37
C SER A 101 5.49 0.48 8.98
N GLY A 102 4.42 -0.13 8.48
CA GLY A 102 3.04 0.13 8.89
C GLY A 102 2.39 1.31 8.14
N HIS A 103 3.01 1.75 7.05
CA HIS A 103 2.53 2.89 6.26
C HIS A 103 1.72 2.47 5.03
N ASP A 104 2.20 1.47 4.29
CA ASP A 104 1.60 1.04 3.04
C ASP A 104 0.45 0.04 3.26
N VAL A 105 -0.34 -0.20 2.22
CA VAL A 105 -1.55 -1.04 2.29
C VAL A 105 -1.44 -2.21 1.32
N VAL A 106 -1.81 -3.39 1.80
CA VAL A 106 -2.05 -4.58 0.97
C VAL A 106 -3.54 -4.71 0.72
N MET A 107 -3.93 -4.84 -0.57
CA MET A 107 -5.28 -5.18 -1.02
C MET A 107 -5.36 -6.65 -1.42
N LEU A 108 -6.33 -7.36 -0.86
CA LEU A 108 -6.59 -8.78 -1.11
C LEU A 108 -8.02 -9.00 -1.59
N ALA A 109 -8.20 -9.39 -2.85
CA ALA A 109 -9.50 -9.74 -3.39
C ALA A 109 -9.37 -10.86 -4.43
N GLY A 110 -9.74 -12.05 -4.06
CA GLY A 110 -9.59 -13.27 -4.85
C GLY A 110 -8.97 -14.39 -4.03
N ASN A 111 -8.64 -15.48 -4.67
CA ASN A 111 -8.01 -16.69 -4.13
C ASN A 111 -8.32 -17.01 -2.65
N ASN A 112 -9.59 -17.32 -2.36
CA ASN A 112 -10.05 -17.50 -0.97
C ASN A 112 -9.33 -18.65 -0.23
N ARG A 113 -8.71 -19.60 -0.96
CA ARG A 113 -7.96 -20.72 -0.33
C ARG A 113 -6.67 -20.26 0.30
N ARG A 114 -6.01 -19.25 -0.26
CA ARG A 114 -4.73 -18.72 0.22
C ARG A 114 -4.85 -17.38 0.93
N LYS A 115 -6.02 -16.79 0.95
CA LYS A 115 -6.23 -15.43 1.47
C LYS A 115 -5.77 -15.28 2.91
N SER A 116 -6.09 -16.21 3.80
CA SER A 116 -5.63 -16.17 5.20
C SER A 116 -4.10 -16.27 5.34
N GLU A 117 -3.43 -16.99 4.44
CA GLU A 117 -1.97 -17.02 4.35
C GLU A 117 -1.40 -15.66 3.93
N TYR A 118 -2.01 -15.05 2.92
CA TYR A 118 -1.60 -13.71 2.44
C TYR A 118 -1.83 -12.62 3.49
N ILE A 119 -2.97 -12.68 4.23
CA ILE A 119 -3.25 -11.75 5.33
C ILE A 119 -2.16 -11.86 6.38
N LEU A 120 -1.88 -13.08 6.88
CA LEU A 120 -0.88 -13.32 7.91
C LEU A 120 0.50 -12.82 7.46
N SER A 121 0.93 -13.22 6.25
CA SER A 121 2.21 -12.77 5.70
C SER A 121 2.33 -11.25 5.60
N SER A 122 1.23 -10.56 5.27
CA SER A 122 1.21 -9.11 5.13
C SER A 122 1.36 -8.40 6.47
N VAL A 123 0.59 -8.81 7.51
CA VAL A 123 0.70 -8.20 8.83
C VAL A 123 2.05 -8.52 9.51
N GLU A 124 2.61 -9.72 9.28
CA GLU A 124 3.96 -10.07 9.73
C GLU A 124 5.02 -9.16 9.13
N LYS A 125 4.84 -8.75 7.88
CA LYS A 125 5.69 -7.79 7.16
C LYS A 125 5.35 -6.33 7.43
N CYS A 126 4.46 -6.05 8.38
CA CYS A 126 4.05 -4.73 8.85
C CYS A 126 3.21 -3.92 7.84
N TYR A 127 2.40 -4.56 7.00
CA TYR A 127 1.42 -3.87 6.15
C TYR A 127 0.07 -3.73 6.83
N ASN A 128 -0.61 -2.61 6.56
CA ASN A 128 -2.05 -2.51 6.73
C ASN A 128 -2.73 -3.39 5.67
N VAL A 129 -3.85 -4.01 6.00
CA VAL A 129 -4.52 -4.96 5.10
C VAL A 129 -5.99 -4.61 4.90
N LEU A 130 -6.40 -4.50 3.64
CA LEU A 130 -7.80 -4.47 3.21
C LEU A 130 -8.10 -5.77 2.47
N SER A 131 -9.06 -6.55 2.94
CA SER A 131 -9.38 -7.84 2.35
C SER A 131 -10.87 -7.97 2.08
N ASP A 132 -11.25 -8.49 0.91
CA ASP A 132 -12.65 -8.84 0.68
C ASP A 132 -13.03 -10.16 1.38
N LYS A 133 -14.31 -10.38 1.51
CA LYS A 133 -14.89 -11.61 2.09
C LYS A 133 -14.88 -12.78 1.10
N PRO A 134 -14.79 -14.01 1.58
CA PRO A 134 -14.45 -14.45 2.94
C PRO A 134 -12.93 -14.37 3.18
N MET A 135 -12.53 -13.94 4.39
CA MET A 135 -11.11 -13.90 4.79
C MET A 135 -10.57 -15.28 5.18
N ALA A 136 -11.43 -16.19 5.58
CA ALA A 136 -11.13 -17.60 5.86
C ALA A 136 -12.28 -18.50 5.39
N ILE A 137 -11.98 -19.71 4.93
CA ILE A 137 -12.98 -20.68 4.40
C ILE A 137 -12.95 -22.03 5.12
N ASP A 138 -12.00 -22.26 6.00
CA ASP A 138 -11.82 -23.48 6.76
C ASP A 138 -11.21 -23.21 8.13
N GLN A 139 -11.04 -24.25 8.95
CA GLN A 139 -10.53 -24.13 10.30
C GLN A 139 -9.08 -23.64 10.35
N ASP A 140 -8.22 -24.10 9.44
CA ASP A 140 -6.82 -23.67 9.37
C ASP A 140 -6.73 -22.17 9.01
N GLY A 141 -7.51 -21.74 8.02
CA GLY A 141 -7.63 -20.34 7.65
C GLY A 141 -8.16 -19.46 8.78
N TRP A 142 -9.12 -19.97 9.57
CA TRP A 142 -9.63 -19.27 10.74
C TRP A 142 -8.57 -19.08 11.83
N GLU A 143 -7.76 -20.11 12.12
CA GLU A 143 -6.66 -19.98 13.09
C GLU A 143 -5.61 -18.97 12.61
N LYS A 144 -5.24 -18.99 11.32
CA LYS A 144 -4.34 -17.99 10.74
C LYS A 144 -4.92 -16.58 10.82
N LEU A 145 -6.23 -16.43 10.58
CA LEU A 145 -6.90 -15.12 10.65
C LEU A 145 -6.90 -14.56 12.07
N LYS A 146 -7.16 -15.39 13.09
CA LYS A 146 -7.05 -14.97 14.49
C LYS A 146 -5.64 -14.48 14.81
N THR A 147 -4.62 -15.28 14.44
CA THR A 147 -3.21 -14.88 14.60
C THR A 147 -2.91 -13.57 13.89
N SER A 148 -3.49 -13.35 12.72
CA SER A 148 -3.30 -12.10 11.97
C SER A 148 -3.87 -10.89 12.69
N TYR A 149 -5.02 -11.02 13.35
CA TYR A 149 -5.57 -9.94 14.19
C TYR A 149 -4.70 -9.67 15.41
N ASP A 150 -4.20 -10.71 16.10
CA ASP A 150 -3.31 -10.57 17.25
C ASP A 150 -2.01 -9.83 16.84
N VAL A 151 -1.41 -10.21 15.69
CA VAL A 151 -0.22 -9.55 15.14
C VAL A 151 -0.50 -8.10 14.71
N ALA A 152 -1.66 -7.85 14.10
CA ALA A 152 -2.05 -6.51 13.68
C ALA A 152 -2.24 -5.59 14.89
N GLU A 153 -2.89 -6.07 15.96
CA GLU A 153 -3.04 -5.33 17.21
C GLU A 153 -1.69 -5.03 17.88
N GLU A 154 -0.78 -6.02 17.98
CA GLU A 154 0.56 -5.83 18.54
C GLU A 154 1.38 -4.76 17.79
N LYS A 155 1.20 -4.70 16.47
CA LYS A 155 1.95 -3.79 15.60
C LYS A 155 1.22 -2.49 15.27
N GLU A 156 0.06 -2.25 15.85
CA GLU A 156 -0.80 -1.07 15.58
C GLU A 156 -1.18 -0.92 14.10
N LEU A 157 -1.41 -2.06 13.41
CA LEU A 157 -1.80 -2.13 12.00
C LEU A 157 -3.32 -2.20 11.85
N ILE A 158 -3.80 -1.73 10.70
CA ILE A 158 -5.19 -1.88 10.30
C ILE A 158 -5.34 -3.22 9.55
N LEU A 159 -6.23 -4.09 10.02
CA LEU A 159 -6.71 -5.27 9.32
C LEU A 159 -8.23 -5.17 9.21
N TYR A 160 -8.73 -4.93 8.00
CA TYR A 160 -10.14 -4.62 7.76
C TYR A 160 -10.72 -5.46 6.61
N ASP A 161 -11.99 -5.87 6.76
CA ASP A 161 -12.77 -6.51 5.70
C ASP A 161 -13.60 -5.47 4.90
N LEU A 162 -13.79 -5.73 3.60
CA LEU A 162 -14.53 -4.90 2.65
C LEU A 162 -15.90 -5.52 2.31
#